data_e415a87868295500a52b4f21841b0109
#
_entry.id   e415a87868295500a52b4f21841b0109
#
_cell.length_a   1.000
_cell.length_b   1.000
_cell.length_c   1.000
_cell.angle_alpha   90.00
_cell.angle_beta   90.00
_cell.angle_gamma   90.00
#
_symmetry.space_group_name_H-M   'P 1'
#
loop_
_entity.id
_entity.type
_entity.pdbx_description
1 polymer ?
#
loop_
_entity_poly.entity_id
_entity_poly.type
_entity_poly.pdbx_seq_one_letter_code
_entity_poly.pdbx_strand_id
1 'polypeptide(L)'
;VPESGAAVQLPVWEGEDMMYDTFRRMLLPPALNRADRAPITVEIINASQYPAQALLAADNLAWYGFVPVIGVARDPQERTEMTYFGENFKGSYDWLFAWVMGKPQENIQLLDEAGATNYRVVIGNDYNPCRPAFEAPQAELSEP
;
A
#
# COMPACT_ATOMS: atom_id res chain seq x y z
N VAL A 1 10.76 39.86 -15.58
CA VAL A 1 11.78 39.81 -14.52
C VAL A 1 11.33 40.79 -13.44
N PRO A 2 11.05 40.33 -12.23
CA PRO A 2 10.67 41.24 -11.16
C PRO A 2 11.87 42.18 -10.87
N GLU A 3 11.59 43.44 -10.71
CA GLU A 3 12.57 44.48 -10.44
C GLU A 3 13.42 44.26 -9.17
N SER A 4 13.05 43.30 -8.36
CA SER A 4 13.74 42.93 -7.13
C SER A 4 15.00 42.07 -7.31
N GLY A 5 15.33 41.69 -8.55
CA GLY A 5 16.48 40.82 -8.84
C GLY A 5 16.37 39.38 -8.28
N ALA A 6 15.24 38.98 -7.75
CA ALA A 6 15.01 37.62 -7.34
C ALA A 6 14.87 36.71 -8.57
N ALA A 7 15.67 35.66 -8.66
CA ALA A 7 15.53 34.65 -9.70
C ALA A 7 14.25 33.83 -9.41
N VAL A 8 13.21 34.09 -10.18
CA VAL A 8 11.99 33.30 -10.13
C VAL A 8 12.06 32.27 -11.25
N GLN A 9 12.13 31.02 -10.90
CA GLN A 9 11.94 29.95 -11.87
C GLN A 9 10.45 29.80 -12.15
N LEU A 10 10.02 30.31 -13.30
CA LEU A 10 8.68 30.07 -13.80
C LEU A 10 8.66 28.72 -14.53
N PRO A 11 7.66 27.88 -14.31
CA PRO A 11 7.50 26.67 -15.10
C PRO A 11 7.32 27.07 -16.57
N VAL A 12 8.11 26.46 -17.47
CA VAL A 12 7.93 26.62 -18.90
C VAL A 12 6.78 25.68 -19.30
N TRP A 13 5.64 26.27 -19.57
CA TRP A 13 4.46 25.53 -20.04
C TRP A 13 4.52 25.41 -21.57
N GLU A 14 5.11 24.35 -22.07
CA GLU A 14 5.09 24.02 -23.49
C GLU A 14 3.86 23.18 -23.83
N GLY A 15 2.67 23.77 -23.63
CA GLY A 15 1.41 23.16 -24.00
C GLY A 15 0.57 22.64 -22.82
N GLU A 16 -0.73 22.51 -23.06
CA GLU A 16 -1.70 22.04 -22.07
C GLU A 16 -1.40 20.62 -21.59
N ASP A 17 -0.85 19.78 -22.45
CA ASP A 17 -0.53 18.38 -22.16
C ASP A 17 0.53 18.23 -21.08
N MET A 18 1.53 19.11 -21.04
CA MET A 18 2.61 19.06 -20.07
C MET A 18 2.13 19.41 -18.66
N MET A 19 1.22 20.35 -18.53
CA MET A 19 0.60 20.71 -17.25
C MET A 19 -0.25 19.55 -16.73
N TYR A 20 -1.06 18.98 -17.60
CA TYR A 20 -1.89 17.83 -17.26
C TYR A 20 -1.06 16.63 -16.80
N ASP A 21 0.01 16.30 -17.53
CA ASP A 21 0.91 15.21 -17.16
C ASP A 21 1.63 15.46 -15.84
N THR A 22 2.04 16.68 -15.58
CA THR A 22 2.69 17.06 -14.32
C THR A 22 1.72 16.91 -13.16
N PHE A 23 0.52 17.45 -13.27
CA PHE A 23 -0.51 17.31 -12.22
C PHE A 23 -0.92 15.86 -12.03
N ARG A 24 -1.09 15.13 -13.11
CA ARG A 24 -1.42 13.70 -13.05
C ARG A 24 -0.38 12.91 -12.28
N ARG A 25 0.91 13.16 -12.53
CA ARG A 25 2.01 12.50 -11.80
C ARG A 25 2.04 12.86 -10.32
N MET A 26 1.69 14.10 -9.98
CA MET A 26 1.63 14.55 -8.59
C MET A 26 0.43 14.01 -7.83
N LEU A 27 -0.70 13.81 -8.51
CA LEU A 27 -1.96 13.37 -7.93
C LEU A 27 -2.14 11.86 -7.93
N LEU A 28 -1.37 11.14 -8.77
CA LEU A 28 -1.42 9.69 -8.80
C LEU A 28 -0.63 9.09 -7.63
N PRO A 29 -1.15 7.99 -7.06
CA PRO A 29 -0.39 7.24 -6.09
C PRO A 29 1.01 6.91 -6.63
N PRO A 30 2.06 6.97 -5.79
CA PRO A 30 3.43 6.67 -6.21
C PRO A 30 3.58 5.31 -6.92
N ALA A 31 2.68 4.43 -6.65
CA ALA A 31 2.60 3.10 -7.24
C ALA A 31 2.34 3.08 -8.74
N LEU A 32 1.56 4.00 -9.25
CA LEU A 32 1.27 4.06 -10.69
C LEU A 32 2.46 4.54 -11.52
N ASN A 33 3.51 5.05 -10.89
CA ASN A 33 4.79 5.35 -11.55
C ASN A 33 5.69 4.10 -11.70
N ARG A 34 5.23 2.95 -11.26
CA ARG A 34 5.97 1.67 -11.32
C ARG A 34 5.42 0.76 -12.42
N ALA A 35 5.07 1.33 -13.56
CA ALA A 35 4.41 0.62 -14.68
C ALA A 35 5.18 -0.61 -15.19
N ASP A 36 6.47 -0.73 -14.91
CA ASP A 36 7.33 -1.80 -15.40
C ASP A 36 7.42 -3.02 -14.45
N ARG A 37 6.66 -3.03 -13.36
CA ARG A 37 6.69 -4.13 -12.40
C ARG A 37 5.47 -5.02 -12.52
N ALA A 38 5.69 -6.32 -12.37
CA ALA A 38 4.59 -7.27 -12.25
C ALA A 38 3.64 -6.84 -11.11
N PRO A 39 2.34 -6.91 -11.32
CA PRO A 39 1.37 -6.54 -10.29
C PRO A 39 1.51 -7.46 -9.08
N ILE A 40 1.52 -6.89 -7.90
CA ILE A 40 1.51 -7.61 -6.63
C ILE A 40 0.07 -7.66 -6.15
N THR A 41 -0.52 -8.82 -6.20
CA THR A 41 -1.92 -9.03 -5.86
C THR A 41 -2.11 -9.32 -4.37
N VAL A 42 -3.17 -8.77 -3.79
CA VAL A 42 -3.53 -8.98 -2.38
C VAL A 42 -5.01 -9.36 -2.30
N GLU A 43 -5.30 -10.53 -1.80
CA GLU A 43 -6.67 -10.90 -1.43
C GLU A 43 -7.02 -10.31 -0.06
N ILE A 44 -8.15 -9.61 0.00
CA ILE A 44 -8.63 -8.97 1.23
C ILE A 44 -9.93 -9.64 1.65
N ILE A 45 -9.91 -10.23 2.82
CA ILE A 45 -11.07 -10.89 3.43
C ILE A 45 -11.48 -10.10 4.67
N ASN A 46 -12.71 -9.59 4.69
CA ASN A 46 -13.22 -8.93 5.87
C ASN A 46 -13.70 -9.95 6.91
N ALA A 47 -13.03 -10.01 8.02
CA ALA A 47 -13.40 -10.74 9.22
C ALA A 47 -13.45 -9.78 10.43
N SER A 48 -13.94 -8.58 10.21
CA SER A 48 -14.21 -7.60 11.25
C SER A 48 -15.72 -7.36 11.38
N GLN A 49 -16.12 -6.78 12.49
CA GLN A 49 -17.51 -6.35 12.68
C GLN A 49 -17.89 -5.10 11.86
N TYR A 50 -16.93 -4.50 11.15
CA TYR A 50 -17.13 -3.26 10.39
C TYR A 50 -17.18 -3.55 8.88
N PRO A 51 -18.34 -3.38 8.21
CA PRO A 51 -18.50 -3.79 6.80
C PRO A 51 -17.57 -3.08 5.81
N ALA A 52 -17.18 -1.84 6.08
CA ALA A 52 -16.37 -1.02 5.16
C ALA A 52 -14.87 -1.32 5.23
N GLN A 53 -14.38 -2.12 6.17
CA GLN A 53 -12.94 -2.30 6.41
C GLN A 53 -12.18 -2.88 5.21
N ALA A 54 -12.78 -3.81 4.48
CA ALA A 54 -12.13 -4.39 3.31
C ALA A 54 -11.94 -3.35 2.18
N LEU A 55 -12.91 -2.48 1.96
CA LEU A 55 -12.81 -1.41 0.95
C LEU A 55 -11.75 -0.38 1.35
N LEU A 56 -11.72 0.01 2.62
CA LEU A 56 -10.72 0.95 3.13
C LEU A 56 -9.30 0.37 3.04
N ALA A 57 -9.14 -0.92 3.36
CA ALA A 57 -7.86 -1.59 3.19
C ALA A 57 -7.47 -1.70 1.72
N ALA A 58 -8.42 -1.97 0.83
CA ALA A 58 -8.18 -2.03 -0.61
C ALA A 58 -7.69 -0.68 -1.15
N ASP A 59 -8.32 0.42 -0.76
CA ASP A 59 -7.90 1.76 -1.16
C ASP A 59 -6.49 2.08 -0.65
N ASN A 60 -6.20 1.77 0.60
CA ASN A 60 -4.86 1.97 1.17
C ASN A 60 -3.79 1.15 0.44
N LEU A 61 -4.06 -0.11 0.17
CA LEU A 61 -3.12 -0.99 -0.55
C LEU A 61 -2.92 -0.55 -2.01
N ALA A 62 -4.01 -0.18 -2.69
CA ALA A 62 -3.94 0.30 -4.07
C ALA A 62 -3.12 1.59 -4.19
N TRP A 63 -3.20 2.48 -3.21
CA TRP A 63 -2.40 3.70 -3.17
C TRP A 63 -0.90 3.41 -3.21
N TYR A 64 -0.45 2.34 -2.56
CA TYR A 64 0.96 1.94 -2.51
C TYR A 64 1.36 0.93 -3.60
N GLY A 65 0.45 0.56 -4.52
CA GLY A 65 0.75 -0.21 -5.73
C GLY A 65 0.44 -1.69 -5.67
N PHE A 66 -0.22 -2.11 -4.64
CA PHE A 66 -0.80 -3.43 -4.63
C PHE A 66 -2.08 -3.47 -5.47
N VAL A 67 -2.40 -4.61 -6.01
CA VAL A 67 -3.66 -4.86 -6.72
C VAL A 67 -4.59 -5.63 -5.79
N PRO A 68 -5.55 -4.94 -5.15
CA PRO A 68 -6.45 -5.57 -4.20
C PRO A 68 -7.53 -6.40 -4.91
N VAL A 69 -7.84 -7.54 -4.33
CA VAL A 69 -8.95 -8.42 -4.72
C VAL A 69 -9.79 -8.67 -3.48
N ILE A 70 -11.05 -8.27 -3.50
CA ILE A 70 -11.96 -8.48 -2.38
C ILE A 70 -12.46 -9.92 -2.40
N GLY A 71 -12.16 -10.65 -1.34
CA GLY A 71 -12.64 -12.01 -1.11
C GLY A 71 -13.97 -12.05 -0.36
N VAL A 72 -14.46 -13.25 -0.10
CA VAL A 72 -15.69 -13.47 0.64
C VAL A 72 -15.46 -13.16 2.12
N ALA A 73 -16.31 -12.34 2.72
CA ALA A 73 -16.25 -12.01 4.14
C ALA A 73 -16.41 -13.27 5.02
N ARG A 74 -15.77 -13.24 6.17
CA ARG A 74 -15.83 -14.31 7.18
C ARG A 74 -16.43 -13.79 8.49
N ASP A 75 -16.71 -14.72 9.39
CA ASP A 75 -17.13 -14.37 10.74
C ASP A 75 -16.07 -13.48 11.42
N PRO A 76 -16.50 -12.51 12.26
CA PRO A 76 -15.58 -11.59 12.91
C PRO A 76 -14.53 -12.28 13.78
N GLN A 77 -13.29 -11.80 13.67
CA GLN A 77 -12.16 -12.20 14.51
C GLN A 77 -11.45 -10.97 15.08
N GLU A 78 -10.75 -11.16 16.19
CA GLU A 78 -10.10 -10.03 16.87
C GLU A 78 -8.83 -9.55 16.16
N ARG A 79 -8.05 -10.46 15.61
CA ARG A 79 -6.74 -10.14 15.04
C ARG A 79 -6.75 -10.22 13.54
N THR A 80 -6.04 -9.28 12.92
CA THR A 80 -5.73 -9.31 11.49
C THR A 80 -4.62 -10.30 11.22
N GLU A 81 -4.84 -11.16 10.23
CA GLU A 81 -3.88 -12.15 9.77
C GLU A 81 -3.33 -11.76 8.40
N MET A 82 -2.03 -11.87 8.21
CA MET A 82 -1.35 -11.58 6.96
C MET A 82 -0.58 -12.81 6.49
N THR A 83 -0.70 -13.13 5.21
CA THR A 83 -0.03 -14.27 4.60
C THR A 83 0.64 -13.86 3.29
N TYR A 84 1.85 -14.35 3.06
CA TYR A 84 2.51 -14.33 1.77
C TYR A 84 2.60 -15.74 1.20
N PHE A 85 2.22 -15.88 -0.08
CA PHE A 85 2.31 -17.14 -0.83
C PHE A 85 3.48 -17.07 -1.80
N GLY A 86 4.47 -17.93 -1.62
CA GLY A 86 5.63 -17.94 -2.49
C GLY A 86 6.51 -19.16 -2.25
N GLU A 87 6.89 -19.82 -3.34
CA GLU A 87 7.80 -20.93 -3.28
C GLU A 87 9.23 -20.43 -3.04
N ASN A 88 9.85 -20.86 -1.95
CA ASN A 88 11.27 -20.63 -1.62
C ASN A 88 11.71 -19.16 -1.60
N PHE A 89 10.79 -18.22 -1.35
CA PHE A 89 11.09 -16.81 -1.45
C PHE A 89 10.46 -15.98 -0.32
N LYS A 90 11.26 -15.08 0.24
CA LYS A 90 10.71 -14.01 1.10
C LYS A 90 10.08 -12.95 0.20
N GLY A 91 8.87 -12.55 0.52
CA GLY A 91 8.21 -11.47 -0.21
C GLY A 91 9.06 -10.20 -0.19
N SER A 92 9.41 -9.69 -1.36
CA SER A 92 10.24 -8.48 -1.49
C SER A 92 9.55 -7.23 -0.95
N TYR A 93 8.24 -7.30 -0.76
CA TYR A 93 7.39 -6.18 -0.33
C TYR A 93 6.72 -6.44 1.02
N ASP A 94 7.19 -7.42 1.77
CA ASP A 94 6.63 -7.76 3.09
C ASP A 94 6.61 -6.53 4.02
N TRP A 95 7.69 -5.77 4.04
CA TRP A 95 7.81 -4.57 4.85
C TRP A 95 6.76 -3.50 4.46
N LEU A 96 6.52 -3.30 3.15
CA LEU A 96 5.55 -2.32 2.67
C LEU A 96 4.12 -2.79 2.96
N PHE A 97 3.84 -4.05 2.71
CA PHE A 97 2.55 -4.65 3.00
C PHE A 97 2.20 -4.55 4.49
N ALA A 98 3.11 -4.95 5.36
CA ALA A 98 2.93 -4.84 6.80
C ALA A 98 2.74 -3.39 7.24
N TRP A 99 3.54 -2.48 6.69
CA TRP A 99 3.44 -1.06 6.99
C TRP A 99 2.10 -0.47 6.57
N VAL A 100 1.61 -0.77 5.37
CA VAL A 100 0.29 -0.32 4.90
C VAL A 100 -0.83 -0.87 5.79
N MET A 101 -0.71 -2.11 6.23
CA MET A 101 -1.68 -2.72 7.14
C MET A 101 -1.54 -2.25 8.59
N GLY A 102 -0.48 -1.52 8.93
CA GLY A 102 -0.21 -1.05 10.29
C GLY A 102 0.13 -2.17 11.27
N LYS A 103 0.78 -3.21 10.79
CA LYS A 103 1.17 -4.39 11.56
C LYS A 103 2.66 -4.64 11.45
N PRO A 104 3.28 -5.31 12.46
CA PRO A 104 4.67 -5.73 12.37
C PRO A 104 4.89 -6.71 11.21
N GLN A 105 6.03 -6.60 10.55
CA GLN A 105 6.38 -7.47 9.42
C GLN A 105 6.48 -8.94 9.80
N GLU A 106 6.93 -9.24 11.01
CA GLU A 106 7.03 -10.59 11.56
C GLU A 106 5.68 -11.30 11.71
N ASN A 107 4.58 -10.56 11.64
CA ASN A 107 3.23 -11.13 11.66
C ASN A 107 2.82 -11.72 10.30
N ILE A 108 3.62 -11.52 9.25
CA ILE A 108 3.36 -12.14 7.95
C ILE A 108 3.75 -13.61 8.02
N GLN A 109 2.77 -14.48 7.87
CA GLN A 109 2.99 -15.91 7.73
C GLN A 109 3.46 -16.21 6.30
N LEU A 110 4.63 -16.82 6.18
CA LEU A 110 5.16 -17.25 4.90
C LEU A 110 4.71 -18.69 4.63
N LEU A 111 4.00 -18.88 3.54
CA LEU A 111 3.64 -20.21 3.07
C LEU A 111 4.43 -20.53 1.79
N ASP A 112 5.15 -21.65 1.82
CA ASP A 112 5.98 -22.14 0.72
C ASP A 112 5.12 -22.89 -0.30
N GLU A 113 4.08 -22.20 -0.78
CA GLU A 113 3.16 -22.70 -1.78
C GLU A 113 2.63 -21.54 -2.65
N ALA A 114 2.25 -21.83 -3.87
CA ALA A 114 1.62 -20.86 -4.74
C ALA A 114 0.16 -20.63 -4.31
N GLY A 115 -0.20 -19.37 -4.12
CA GLY A 115 -1.58 -18.93 -3.90
C GLY A 115 -2.20 -18.31 -5.16
N ALA A 116 -3.49 -18.04 -5.11
CA ALA A 116 -4.19 -17.30 -6.17
C ALA A 116 -3.73 -15.83 -6.24
N THR A 117 -3.22 -15.31 -5.14
CA THR A 117 -2.64 -13.97 -5.00
C THR A 117 -1.28 -14.08 -4.32
N ASN A 118 -0.48 -13.01 -4.41
CA ASN A 118 0.83 -12.97 -3.72
C ASN A 118 0.66 -12.86 -2.21
N TYR A 119 -0.30 -12.04 -1.77
CA TYR A 119 -0.61 -11.83 -0.37
C TYR A 119 -2.09 -12.08 -0.09
N ARG A 120 -2.38 -12.39 1.15
CA ARG A 120 -3.73 -12.40 1.69
C ARG A 120 -3.75 -11.68 3.02
N VAL A 121 -4.77 -10.88 3.24
CA VAL A 121 -5.06 -10.31 4.55
C VAL A 121 -6.48 -10.69 4.96
N VAL A 122 -6.60 -11.24 6.16
CA VAL A 122 -7.88 -11.45 6.84
C VAL A 122 -7.99 -10.37 7.89
N ILE A 123 -8.85 -9.40 7.65
CA ILE A 123 -8.97 -8.20 8.49
C ILE A 123 -9.77 -8.55 9.74
N GLY A 124 -9.14 -8.40 10.90
CA GLY A 124 -9.80 -8.51 12.20
C GLY A 124 -10.27 -7.15 12.74
N ASN A 125 -10.84 -7.18 13.94
CA ASN A 125 -11.32 -5.97 14.62
C ASN A 125 -10.19 -5.00 15.02
N ASP A 126 -8.96 -5.47 15.08
CA ASP A 126 -7.77 -4.68 15.42
C ASP A 126 -7.19 -3.86 14.25
N TYR A 127 -7.81 -3.90 13.08
CA TYR A 127 -7.38 -3.11 11.94
C TYR A 127 -7.83 -1.66 12.08
N ASN A 128 -6.89 -0.73 11.93
CA ASN A 128 -7.17 0.70 11.91
C ASN A 128 -6.83 1.28 10.53
N PRO A 129 -7.84 1.62 9.70
CA PRO A 129 -7.61 2.22 8.38
C PRO A 129 -7.18 3.69 8.45
N CYS A 130 -7.40 4.37 9.57
CA CYS A 130 -7.19 5.81 9.75
C CYS A 130 -5.85 6.12 10.39
N ARG A 131 -4.77 5.50 9.93
CA ARG A 131 -3.44 5.84 10.44
C ARG A 131 -2.85 7.02 9.65
N PRO A 132 -1.96 7.83 10.27
CA PRO A 132 -1.28 8.91 9.58
C PRO A 132 -0.47 8.38 8.40
N ALA A 133 -0.68 8.94 7.21
CA ALA A 133 -0.04 8.50 5.97
C ALA A 133 1.49 8.72 5.95
N PHE A 134 2.04 9.39 6.93
CA PHE A 134 3.44 9.83 6.98
C PHE A 134 4.25 9.30 8.15
N GLU A 135 3.69 8.42 8.97
CA GLU A 135 4.53 7.69 9.90
C GLU A 135 5.38 6.70 9.09
N ALA A 136 6.66 7.07 8.93
CA ALA A 136 7.63 6.13 8.42
C ALA A 136 7.58 4.86 9.28
N PRO A 137 7.74 3.66 8.67
CA PRO A 137 7.94 2.45 9.46
C PRO A 137 9.06 2.76 10.45
N GLN A 138 8.78 2.68 11.72
CA GLN A 138 9.85 2.72 12.70
C GLN A 138 10.72 1.51 12.38
N ALA A 139 11.85 1.76 11.74
CA ALA A 139 12.92 0.81 11.81
C ALA A 139 13.12 0.58 13.30
N GLU A 140 12.82 -0.62 13.78
CA GLU A 140 13.27 -0.99 15.10
C GLU A 140 14.76 -0.72 15.09
N LEU A 141 15.16 0.34 15.76
CA LEU A 141 16.53 0.55 16.13
C LEU A 141 16.83 -0.68 16.99
N SER A 142 17.42 -1.69 16.36
CA SER A 142 18.05 -2.76 17.11
C SER A 142 19.00 -2.04 18.05
N GLU A 143 18.62 -1.98 19.31
CA GLU A 143 19.50 -1.49 20.34
C GLU A 143 20.81 -2.28 20.24
N PRO A 144 21.93 -1.59 20.25
CA PRO A 144 23.24 -2.24 20.14
C PRO A 144 23.49 -3.19 21.32
#